data_9bb2c6c44e12e8927e483ab739aadeea
#
_entry.id   9bb2c6c44e12e8927e483ab739aadeea
#
_cell.length_a   1.000
_cell.length_b   1.000
_cell.length_c   1.000
_cell.angle_alpha   90.00
_cell.angle_beta   90.00
_cell.angle_gamma   90.00
#
_symmetry.space_group_name_H-M   'P 1'
#
loop_
_entity.id
_entity.type
_entity.pdbx_description
1 polymer ?
#
loop_
_entity_poly.entity_id
_entity_poly.type
_entity_poly.pdbx_seq_one_letter_code
_entity_poly.pdbx_strand_id
1 'polypeptide(L)'
;MGKLTALLFMIMFFIGTDTFLISPLIPTLQELFDIPTEISGWMVGAYALGYAIFALIAGPLSDGWDRKKVMFCGMLCFSLATILCGFATGFWSMLLFRFLAGISAAFTSPQVWASIPVLFPPAKNAKVLGIVMAGLASAQAFGIPIGGLLASTHWSYPFYVIGACSLAVSIFIHFALPSMKPNQDRRTRLPIFQRYLPLLTSRIARRSFLGHFLFNCGFMAAFAFIGKSMTDRFALSVDQVGYVMFFLGLGNLAGSFGGAYIIQRFNRFNTLAGGFLVATACFIALPFMPSVAAFDGVYFFVFMNMGIAFPLIMGLLTSLNPSIRGTISSLGNSIMYAATTLGSWLAGLIYANFNGFVGVAVFAALCFAGALFYFVSSGILTGQTEARNKLAS
;
A
#
# COMPACT_ATOMS: atom_id res chain seq x y z
N MET A 1 22.95 13.82 -7.43
CA MET A 1 22.21 13.16 -6.35
C MET A 1 20.74 13.55 -6.34
N GLY A 2 20.37 14.83 -6.34
CA GLY A 2 18.96 15.26 -6.31
C GLY A 2 18.08 14.66 -7.42
N LYS A 3 18.60 14.59 -8.66
CA LYS A 3 17.86 14.07 -9.82
C LYS A 3 17.47 12.59 -9.66
N LEU A 4 18.37 11.74 -9.17
CA LEU A 4 18.07 10.30 -8.96
C LEU A 4 17.06 10.10 -7.82
N THR A 5 17.21 10.83 -6.71
CA THR A 5 16.25 10.78 -5.60
C THR A 5 14.87 11.26 -6.03
N ALA A 6 14.80 12.36 -6.80
CA ALA A 6 13.53 12.86 -7.35
C ALA A 6 12.89 11.85 -8.31
N LEU A 7 13.68 11.16 -9.14
CA LEU A 7 13.17 10.14 -10.05
C LEU A 7 12.55 8.95 -9.27
N LEU A 8 13.25 8.44 -8.23
CA LEU A 8 12.74 7.37 -7.39
C LEU A 8 11.48 7.81 -6.62
N PHE A 9 11.43 9.06 -6.14
CA PHE A 9 10.24 9.65 -5.54
C PHE A 9 9.05 9.66 -6.51
N MET A 10 9.26 10.13 -7.76
CA MET A 10 8.20 10.21 -8.78
C MET A 10 7.66 8.84 -9.16
N ILE A 11 8.51 7.80 -9.24
CA ILE A 11 8.05 6.42 -9.46
C ILE A 11 7.06 6.02 -8.37
N MET A 12 7.42 6.23 -7.10
CA MET A 12 6.56 5.85 -5.98
C MET A 12 5.31 6.74 -5.86
N PHE A 13 5.41 8.00 -6.25
CA PHE A 13 4.28 8.93 -6.29
C PHE A 13 3.21 8.48 -7.31
N PHE A 14 3.60 8.19 -8.56
CA PHE A 14 2.62 7.80 -9.59
C PHE A 14 2.05 6.40 -9.35
N ILE A 15 2.86 5.43 -8.92
CA ILE A 15 2.37 4.10 -8.54
C ILE A 15 1.41 4.21 -7.34
N GLY A 16 1.75 5.02 -6.34
CA GLY A 16 0.90 5.26 -5.18
C GLY A 16 -0.41 5.95 -5.55
N THR A 17 -0.35 6.99 -6.41
CA THR A 17 -1.55 7.70 -6.87
C THR A 17 -2.52 6.74 -7.58
N ASP A 18 -2.04 5.95 -8.53
CA ASP A 18 -2.87 4.97 -9.24
C ASP A 18 -3.45 3.89 -8.31
N THR A 19 -2.66 3.44 -7.32
CA THR A 19 -3.10 2.44 -6.34
C THR A 19 -4.32 2.92 -5.54
N PHE A 20 -4.33 4.19 -5.14
CA PHE A 20 -5.35 4.74 -4.24
C PHE A 20 -6.49 5.49 -4.95
N LEU A 21 -6.32 5.85 -6.22
CA LEU A 21 -7.25 6.66 -7.00
C LEU A 21 -8.65 6.05 -7.14
N ILE A 22 -8.76 4.72 -7.19
CA ILE A 22 -10.03 4.05 -7.46
C ILE A 22 -11.05 4.28 -6.33
N SER A 23 -10.61 4.41 -5.08
CA SER A 23 -11.53 4.58 -3.94
C SER A 23 -12.52 5.74 -4.11
N PRO A 24 -12.11 6.99 -4.42
CA PRO A 24 -13.05 8.08 -4.68
C PRO A 24 -13.84 7.90 -5.99
N LEU A 25 -13.36 7.09 -6.94
CA LEU A 25 -14.02 6.87 -8.22
C LEU A 25 -15.05 5.74 -8.20
N ILE A 26 -15.12 4.91 -7.15
CA ILE A 26 -16.06 3.78 -7.08
C ILE A 26 -17.50 4.21 -7.39
N PRO A 27 -18.07 5.28 -6.81
CA PRO A 27 -19.45 5.68 -7.12
C PRO A 27 -19.64 5.98 -8.61
N THR A 28 -18.78 6.78 -9.19
CA THR A 28 -18.83 7.16 -10.61
C THR A 28 -18.69 5.94 -11.54
N LEU A 29 -17.77 5.03 -11.24
CA LEU A 29 -17.55 3.84 -12.05
C LEU A 29 -18.67 2.80 -11.89
N GLN A 30 -19.35 2.77 -10.73
CA GLN A 30 -20.53 1.94 -10.52
C GLN A 30 -21.68 2.38 -11.42
N GLU A 31 -21.96 3.68 -11.46
CA GLU A 31 -23.01 4.22 -12.32
C GLU A 31 -22.65 4.05 -13.81
N LEU A 32 -21.39 4.32 -14.18
CA LEU A 32 -20.93 4.24 -15.56
C LEU A 32 -21.00 2.82 -16.15
N PHE A 33 -20.65 1.82 -15.36
CA PHE A 33 -20.57 0.42 -15.81
C PHE A 33 -21.77 -0.42 -15.39
N ASP A 34 -22.77 0.21 -14.75
CA ASP A 34 -23.99 -0.45 -14.22
C ASP A 34 -23.67 -1.71 -13.41
N ILE A 35 -22.81 -1.52 -12.39
CA ILE A 35 -22.35 -2.64 -11.55
C ILE A 35 -22.87 -2.54 -10.11
N PRO A 36 -23.26 -3.68 -9.52
CA PRO A 36 -23.70 -3.71 -8.14
C PRO A 36 -22.56 -3.44 -7.16
N THR A 37 -22.93 -2.91 -5.98
CA THR A 37 -21.95 -2.53 -4.93
C THR A 37 -21.13 -3.73 -4.46
N GLU A 38 -21.70 -4.92 -4.44
CA GLU A 38 -21.08 -6.18 -4.00
C GLU A 38 -19.77 -6.51 -4.72
N ILE A 39 -19.71 -6.18 -6.01
CA ILE A 39 -18.53 -6.49 -6.83
C ILE A 39 -17.65 -5.27 -7.11
N SER A 40 -18.08 -4.06 -6.75
CA SER A 40 -17.34 -2.82 -7.07
C SER A 40 -15.96 -2.77 -6.40
N GLY A 41 -15.79 -3.39 -5.24
CA GLY A 41 -14.50 -3.51 -4.55
C GLY A 41 -13.43 -4.24 -5.37
N TRP A 42 -13.81 -5.06 -6.36
CA TRP A 42 -12.87 -5.70 -7.25
C TRP A 42 -12.08 -4.73 -8.14
N MET A 43 -12.58 -3.51 -8.36
CA MET A 43 -11.82 -2.50 -9.12
C MET A 43 -10.54 -2.07 -8.37
N VAL A 44 -10.55 -2.09 -7.03
CA VAL A 44 -9.36 -1.96 -6.19
C VAL A 44 -8.63 -3.30 -6.10
N GLY A 45 -9.39 -4.38 -5.86
CA GLY A 45 -8.87 -5.72 -5.63
C GLY A 45 -8.10 -6.31 -6.80
N ALA A 46 -8.48 -6.03 -8.05
CA ALA A 46 -7.82 -6.59 -9.23
C ALA A 46 -6.35 -6.12 -9.35
N TYR A 47 -6.10 -4.83 -9.13
CA TYR A 47 -4.73 -4.31 -9.06
C TYR A 47 -3.93 -4.98 -7.95
N ALA A 48 -4.53 -5.05 -6.76
CA ALA A 48 -3.91 -5.65 -5.61
C ALA A 48 -3.63 -7.15 -5.81
N LEU A 49 -4.52 -7.88 -6.47
CA LEU A 49 -4.33 -9.29 -6.82
C LEU A 49 -3.14 -9.49 -7.76
N GLY A 50 -3.06 -8.67 -8.83
CA GLY A 50 -1.93 -8.69 -9.75
C GLY A 50 -0.61 -8.45 -9.02
N TYR A 51 -0.58 -7.43 -8.16
CA TYR A 51 0.61 -7.14 -7.36
C TYR A 51 0.94 -8.27 -6.37
N ALA A 52 -0.03 -8.80 -5.63
CA ALA A 52 0.18 -9.83 -4.61
C ALA A 52 0.83 -11.10 -5.19
N ILE A 53 0.30 -11.59 -6.31
CA ILE A 53 0.81 -12.81 -6.96
C ILE A 53 2.24 -12.58 -7.47
N PHE A 54 2.46 -11.47 -8.18
CA PHE A 54 3.74 -11.24 -8.83
C PHE A 54 4.83 -10.70 -7.89
N ALA A 55 4.50 -10.10 -6.76
CA ALA A 55 5.48 -9.67 -5.76
C ALA A 55 6.30 -10.85 -5.18
N LEU A 56 5.71 -12.05 -5.07
CA LEU A 56 6.41 -13.25 -4.64
C LEU A 56 7.47 -13.70 -5.66
N ILE A 57 7.24 -13.44 -6.93
CA ILE A 57 8.06 -13.92 -8.04
C ILE A 57 9.04 -12.82 -8.50
N ALA A 58 8.57 -11.57 -8.55
CA ALA A 58 9.32 -10.44 -9.10
C ALA A 58 10.64 -10.17 -8.36
N GLY A 59 10.67 -10.28 -7.03
CA GLY A 59 11.89 -10.11 -6.24
C GLY A 59 12.96 -11.13 -6.63
N PRO A 60 12.73 -12.43 -6.40
CA PRO A 60 13.68 -13.49 -6.76
C PRO A 60 14.04 -13.56 -8.25
N LEU A 61 13.08 -13.26 -9.15
CA LEU A 61 13.32 -13.31 -10.59
C LEU A 61 14.23 -12.16 -11.04
N SER A 62 14.01 -10.97 -10.49
CA SER A 62 14.77 -9.77 -10.82
C SER A 62 16.16 -9.71 -10.19
N ASP A 63 16.47 -10.55 -9.18
CA ASP A 63 17.79 -10.64 -8.56
C ASP A 63 18.91 -10.97 -9.58
N GLY A 64 18.55 -11.64 -10.69
CA GLY A 64 19.47 -11.98 -11.78
C GLY A 64 19.51 -10.97 -12.93
N TRP A 65 18.71 -9.91 -12.90
CA TRP A 65 18.54 -8.98 -14.00
C TRP A 65 19.07 -7.58 -13.66
N ASP A 66 19.35 -6.79 -14.70
CA ASP A 66 19.67 -5.36 -14.52
C ASP A 66 18.46 -4.61 -13.98
N ARG A 67 18.57 -4.09 -12.76
CA ARG A 67 17.49 -3.38 -12.06
C ARG A 67 16.95 -2.19 -12.85
N LYS A 68 17.82 -1.49 -13.59
CA LYS A 68 17.40 -0.41 -14.49
C LYS A 68 16.43 -0.92 -15.55
N LYS A 69 16.74 -2.06 -16.19
CA LYS A 69 15.88 -2.65 -17.23
C LYS A 69 14.55 -3.09 -16.66
N VAL A 70 14.56 -3.73 -15.48
CA VAL A 70 13.31 -4.15 -14.81
C VAL A 70 12.44 -2.95 -14.44
N MET A 71 13.04 -1.89 -13.87
CA MET A 71 12.29 -0.66 -13.55
C MET A 71 11.75 0.03 -14.80
N PHE A 72 12.54 0.11 -15.87
CA PHE A 72 12.12 0.70 -17.15
C PHE A 72 10.94 -0.05 -17.75
N CYS A 73 11.08 -1.35 -17.97
CA CYS A 73 10.01 -2.18 -18.55
C CYS A 73 8.77 -2.20 -17.64
N GLY A 74 8.95 -2.36 -16.32
CA GLY A 74 7.86 -2.34 -15.37
C GLY A 74 7.09 -1.01 -15.39
N MET A 75 7.79 0.14 -15.39
CA MET A 75 7.16 1.46 -15.43
C MET A 75 6.51 1.76 -16.79
N LEU A 76 7.09 1.27 -17.87
CA LEU A 76 6.48 1.37 -19.22
C LEU A 76 5.18 0.56 -19.30
N CYS A 77 5.20 -0.71 -18.88
CA CYS A 77 4.00 -1.54 -18.82
C CYS A 77 2.93 -0.97 -17.89
N PHE A 78 3.35 -0.43 -16.74
CA PHE A 78 2.46 0.26 -15.80
C PHE A 78 1.77 1.46 -16.45
N SER A 79 2.54 2.31 -17.14
CA SER A 79 2.01 3.46 -17.90
C SER A 79 0.95 3.03 -18.91
N LEU A 80 1.27 2.02 -19.73
CA LEU A 80 0.33 1.52 -20.77
C LEU A 80 -0.93 0.92 -20.13
N ALA A 81 -0.79 0.10 -19.10
CA ALA A 81 -1.92 -0.50 -18.40
C ALA A 81 -2.82 0.56 -17.74
N THR A 82 -2.22 1.60 -17.13
CA THR A 82 -2.96 2.73 -16.54
C THR A 82 -3.69 3.55 -17.62
N ILE A 83 -3.06 3.84 -18.76
CA ILE A 83 -3.74 4.49 -19.89
C ILE A 83 -4.92 3.64 -20.38
N LEU A 84 -4.75 2.33 -20.49
CA LEU A 84 -5.82 1.41 -20.90
C LEU A 84 -6.99 1.41 -19.90
N CYS A 85 -6.77 1.66 -18.61
CA CYS A 85 -7.88 1.86 -17.67
C CYS A 85 -8.80 3.02 -18.10
N GLY A 86 -8.25 4.11 -18.66
CA GLY A 86 -9.03 5.22 -19.19
C GLY A 86 -9.84 4.89 -20.45
N PHE A 87 -9.49 3.81 -21.16
CA PHE A 87 -10.22 3.27 -22.32
C PHE A 87 -11.13 2.09 -21.94
N ALA A 88 -11.32 1.79 -20.67
CA ALA A 88 -12.19 0.70 -20.25
C ALA A 88 -13.65 0.96 -20.70
N THR A 89 -14.23 -0.02 -21.36
CA THR A 89 -15.62 0.03 -21.87
C THR A 89 -16.62 -0.64 -20.96
N GLY A 90 -16.15 -1.22 -19.85
CA GLY A 90 -16.98 -1.89 -18.85
C GLY A 90 -16.14 -2.50 -17.72
N PHE A 91 -16.84 -3.10 -16.77
CA PHE A 91 -16.26 -3.65 -15.56
C PHE A 91 -15.10 -4.64 -15.83
N TRP A 92 -15.29 -5.62 -16.71
CA TRP A 92 -14.29 -6.66 -16.96
C TRP A 92 -13.02 -6.12 -17.62
N SER A 93 -13.15 -5.16 -18.55
CA SER A 93 -11.98 -4.51 -19.14
C SER A 93 -11.22 -3.66 -18.12
N MET A 94 -11.95 -2.96 -17.24
CA MET A 94 -11.33 -2.24 -16.11
C MET A 94 -10.57 -3.19 -15.20
N LEU A 95 -11.16 -4.33 -14.81
CA LEU A 95 -10.47 -5.32 -13.96
C LEU A 95 -9.19 -5.85 -14.61
N LEU A 96 -9.25 -6.19 -15.91
CA LEU A 96 -8.09 -6.68 -16.64
C LEU A 96 -6.96 -5.66 -16.66
N PHE A 97 -7.25 -4.41 -16.99
CA PHE A 97 -6.23 -3.36 -17.06
C PHE A 97 -5.67 -3.01 -15.68
N ARG A 98 -6.50 -2.98 -14.64
CA ARG A 98 -6.08 -2.84 -13.25
C ARG A 98 -5.16 -3.99 -12.81
N PHE A 99 -5.49 -5.22 -13.15
CA PHE A 99 -4.66 -6.38 -12.85
C PHE A 99 -3.27 -6.28 -13.53
N LEU A 100 -3.23 -5.88 -14.81
CA LEU A 100 -1.97 -5.66 -15.53
C LEU A 100 -1.13 -4.51 -14.94
N ALA A 101 -1.78 -3.43 -14.51
CA ALA A 101 -1.11 -2.33 -13.80
C ALA A 101 -0.50 -2.82 -12.47
N GLY A 102 -1.23 -3.65 -11.72
CA GLY A 102 -0.74 -4.26 -10.48
C GLY A 102 0.49 -5.16 -10.69
N ILE A 103 0.47 -6.01 -11.72
CA ILE A 103 1.64 -6.82 -12.12
C ILE A 103 2.85 -5.91 -12.39
N SER A 104 2.65 -4.89 -13.19
CA SER A 104 3.72 -3.97 -13.60
C SER A 104 4.33 -3.22 -12.41
N ALA A 105 3.49 -2.79 -11.47
CA ALA A 105 3.93 -2.17 -10.22
C ALA A 105 4.70 -3.15 -9.31
N ALA A 106 4.32 -4.43 -9.29
CA ALA A 106 5.02 -5.46 -8.52
C ALA A 106 6.46 -5.70 -9.00
N PHE A 107 6.73 -5.50 -10.29
CA PHE A 107 8.10 -5.52 -10.82
C PHE A 107 8.86 -4.21 -10.55
N THR A 108 8.17 -3.07 -10.55
CA THR A 108 8.81 -1.75 -10.46
C THR A 108 9.18 -1.36 -9.04
N SER A 109 8.21 -1.41 -8.10
CA SER A 109 8.37 -0.87 -6.75
C SER A 109 9.49 -1.52 -5.93
N PRO A 110 9.68 -2.86 -5.93
CA PRO A 110 10.78 -3.48 -5.20
C PRO A 110 12.17 -3.05 -5.71
N GLN A 111 12.28 -2.76 -7.01
CA GLN A 111 13.55 -2.31 -7.59
C GLN A 111 13.91 -0.90 -7.13
N VAL A 112 12.93 -0.03 -6.86
CA VAL A 112 13.17 1.29 -6.29
C VAL A 112 13.91 1.15 -4.96
N TRP A 113 13.38 0.33 -4.03
CA TRP A 113 13.99 0.10 -2.72
C TRP A 113 15.37 -0.55 -2.81
N ALA A 114 15.49 -1.55 -3.65
CA ALA A 114 16.72 -2.31 -3.85
C ALA A 114 17.82 -1.49 -4.56
N SER A 115 17.48 -0.42 -5.26
CA SER A 115 18.42 0.46 -5.96
C SER A 115 19.07 1.49 -5.04
N ILE A 116 18.43 1.86 -3.93
CA ILE A 116 18.95 2.89 -3.02
C ILE A 116 20.37 2.58 -2.53
N PRO A 117 20.66 1.41 -1.95
CA PRO A 117 22.01 1.11 -1.46
C PRO A 117 23.06 0.93 -2.58
N VAL A 118 22.62 0.79 -3.83
CA VAL A 118 23.51 0.68 -5.00
C VAL A 118 23.84 2.05 -5.58
N LEU A 119 22.87 2.97 -5.56
CA LEU A 119 22.99 4.30 -6.16
C LEU A 119 23.59 5.36 -5.22
N PHE A 120 23.50 5.14 -3.91
CA PHE A 120 23.87 6.16 -2.92
C PHE A 120 24.85 5.61 -1.88
N PRO A 121 25.73 6.48 -1.34
CA PRO A 121 26.63 6.10 -0.25
C PRO A 121 25.86 5.70 1.02
N PRO A 122 26.35 4.75 1.83
CA PRO A 122 25.67 4.24 3.03
C PRO A 122 25.14 5.32 3.97
N ALA A 123 25.92 6.40 4.17
CA ALA A 123 25.53 7.54 5.03
C ALA A 123 24.29 8.30 4.56
N LYS A 124 23.88 8.16 3.29
CA LYS A 124 22.72 8.85 2.71
C LYS A 124 21.51 7.95 2.48
N ASN A 125 21.67 6.63 2.63
CA ASN A 125 20.61 5.66 2.34
C ASN A 125 19.34 5.92 3.14
N ALA A 126 19.45 6.19 4.44
CA ALA A 126 18.30 6.46 5.31
C ALA A 126 17.52 7.71 4.87
N LYS A 127 18.25 8.79 4.50
CA LYS A 127 17.62 10.04 4.00
C LYS A 127 16.92 9.82 2.67
N VAL A 128 17.57 9.12 1.73
CA VAL A 128 16.98 8.83 0.41
C VAL A 128 15.78 7.93 0.57
N LEU A 129 15.86 6.89 1.40
CA LEU A 129 14.73 6.01 1.71
C LEU A 129 13.53 6.81 2.25
N GLY A 130 13.76 7.73 3.19
CA GLY A 130 12.72 8.60 3.72
C GLY A 130 12.06 9.47 2.65
N ILE A 131 12.84 10.07 1.74
CA ILE A 131 12.29 10.88 0.63
C ILE A 131 11.47 10.02 -0.33
N VAL A 132 11.92 8.82 -0.65
CA VAL A 132 11.21 7.91 -1.56
C VAL A 132 9.92 7.38 -0.90
N MET A 133 9.93 7.10 0.41
CA MET A 133 8.72 6.77 1.17
C MET A 133 7.72 7.94 1.20
N ALA A 134 8.23 9.17 1.30
CA ALA A 134 7.38 10.36 1.21
C ALA A 134 6.66 10.47 -0.15
N GLY A 135 7.17 9.83 -1.22
CA GLY A 135 6.48 9.73 -2.50
C GLY A 135 5.12 9.04 -2.39
N LEU A 136 5.03 7.92 -1.65
CA LEU A 136 3.75 7.22 -1.39
C LEU A 136 2.80 8.06 -0.53
N ALA A 137 3.31 8.69 0.52
CA ALA A 137 2.49 9.54 1.38
C ALA A 137 1.99 10.79 0.63
N SER A 138 2.85 11.38 -0.24
CA SER A 138 2.47 12.49 -1.12
C SER A 138 1.43 12.06 -2.17
N ALA A 139 1.46 10.82 -2.64
CA ALA A 139 0.45 10.27 -3.53
C ALA A 139 -0.94 10.27 -2.88
N GLN A 140 -1.03 9.92 -1.61
CA GLN A 140 -2.29 9.99 -0.86
C GLN A 140 -2.73 11.43 -0.61
N ALA A 141 -1.81 12.31 -0.22
CA ALA A 141 -2.16 13.70 0.12
C ALA A 141 -2.43 14.58 -1.11
N PHE A 142 -1.74 14.38 -2.22
CA PHE A 142 -1.85 15.25 -3.40
C PHE A 142 -2.34 14.53 -4.64
N GLY A 143 -1.90 13.27 -4.84
CA GLY A 143 -2.24 12.50 -6.03
C GLY A 143 -3.73 12.19 -6.12
N ILE A 144 -4.36 11.76 -5.01
CA ILE A 144 -5.79 11.44 -4.98
C ILE A 144 -6.66 12.69 -5.18
N PRO A 145 -6.45 13.83 -4.50
CA PRO A 145 -7.21 15.05 -4.75
C PRO A 145 -7.09 15.56 -6.18
N ILE A 146 -5.88 15.57 -6.73
CA ILE A 146 -5.67 15.94 -8.15
C ILE A 146 -6.43 14.98 -9.07
N GLY A 147 -6.39 13.68 -8.77
CA GLY A 147 -7.16 12.68 -9.49
C GLY A 147 -8.67 12.90 -9.40
N GLY A 148 -9.20 13.23 -8.23
CA GLY A 148 -10.61 13.58 -8.02
C GLY A 148 -11.03 14.81 -8.82
N LEU A 149 -10.19 15.86 -8.82
CA LEU A 149 -10.43 17.07 -9.62
C LEU A 149 -10.42 16.79 -11.14
N LEU A 150 -9.53 15.96 -11.62
CA LEU A 150 -9.52 15.54 -13.03
C LEU A 150 -10.76 14.70 -13.35
N ALA A 151 -11.17 13.82 -12.45
CA ALA A 151 -12.32 12.93 -12.62
C ALA A 151 -13.66 13.69 -12.61
N SER A 152 -13.75 14.84 -11.94
CA SER A 152 -14.96 15.69 -11.96
C SER A 152 -15.26 16.24 -13.35
N THR A 153 -14.25 16.38 -14.21
CA THR A 153 -14.42 16.75 -15.63
C THR A 153 -14.76 15.53 -16.49
N HIS A 154 -13.97 14.48 -16.36
CA HIS A 154 -14.20 13.19 -17.03
C HIS A 154 -13.49 12.07 -16.26
N TRP A 155 -14.21 10.99 -15.96
CA TRP A 155 -13.72 9.88 -15.14
C TRP A 155 -12.40 9.25 -15.62
N SER A 156 -12.11 9.28 -16.92
CA SER A 156 -10.90 8.69 -17.51
C SER A 156 -9.65 9.58 -17.44
N TYR A 157 -9.82 10.90 -17.25
CA TYR A 157 -8.69 11.85 -17.28
C TYR A 157 -7.59 11.53 -16.27
N PRO A 158 -7.88 11.13 -15.02
CA PRO A 158 -6.83 10.73 -14.08
C PRO A 158 -5.94 9.62 -14.62
N PHE A 159 -6.53 8.62 -15.27
CA PHE A 159 -5.76 7.50 -15.85
C PHE A 159 -4.85 7.95 -16.99
N TYR A 160 -5.34 8.83 -17.87
CA TYR A 160 -4.51 9.37 -18.95
C TYR A 160 -3.35 10.22 -18.41
N VAL A 161 -3.62 11.08 -17.42
CA VAL A 161 -2.59 11.95 -16.83
C VAL A 161 -1.54 11.12 -16.09
N ILE A 162 -1.96 10.21 -15.21
CA ILE A 162 -1.04 9.33 -14.47
C ILE A 162 -0.24 8.47 -15.45
N GLY A 163 -0.90 7.90 -16.45
CA GLY A 163 -0.23 7.08 -17.45
C GLY A 163 0.78 7.87 -18.28
N ALA A 164 0.42 9.05 -18.80
CA ALA A 164 1.33 9.91 -19.53
C ALA A 164 2.55 10.35 -18.68
N CYS A 165 2.32 10.77 -17.44
CA CYS A 165 3.40 11.10 -16.51
C CYS A 165 4.29 9.89 -16.21
N SER A 166 3.70 8.71 -16.04
CA SER A 166 4.42 7.44 -15.83
C SER A 166 5.26 7.06 -17.04
N LEU A 167 4.76 7.32 -18.26
CA LEU A 167 5.52 7.17 -19.50
C LEU A 167 6.74 8.08 -19.51
N ALA A 168 6.56 9.36 -19.19
CA ALA A 168 7.67 10.30 -19.09
C ALA A 168 8.70 9.82 -18.04
N VAL A 169 8.25 9.35 -16.88
CA VAL A 169 9.13 8.78 -15.83
C VAL A 169 9.88 7.55 -16.38
N SER A 170 9.24 6.67 -17.15
CA SER A 170 9.92 5.51 -17.75
C SER A 170 11.04 5.94 -18.70
N ILE A 171 10.80 6.97 -19.50
CA ILE A 171 11.82 7.58 -20.39
C ILE A 171 12.98 8.13 -19.56
N PHE A 172 12.70 8.88 -18.47
CA PHE A 172 13.74 9.36 -17.54
C PHE A 172 14.54 8.24 -16.89
N ILE A 173 13.91 7.11 -16.53
CA ILE A 173 14.60 5.90 -16.04
C ILE A 173 15.61 5.43 -17.07
N HIS A 174 15.22 5.37 -18.34
CA HIS A 174 16.09 4.91 -19.42
C HIS A 174 17.37 5.77 -19.55
N PHE A 175 17.22 7.09 -19.49
CA PHE A 175 18.36 8.00 -19.70
C PHE A 175 19.13 8.34 -18.43
N ALA A 176 18.48 8.48 -17.28
CA ALA A 176 19.10 9.00 -16.06
C ALA A 176 19.67 7.93 -15.13
N LEU A 177 19.12 6.68 -15.13
CA LEU A 177 19.66 5.64 -14.26
C LEU A 177 20.87 4.94 -14.89
N PRO A 178 21.93 4.68 -14.13
CA PRO A 178 23.01 3.80 -14.57
C PRO A 178 22.54 2.34 -14.62
N SER A 179 23.21 1.50 -15.40
CA SER A 179 23.03 0.05 -15.37
C SER A 179 23.42 -0.50 -13.99
N MET A 180 22.55 -1.30 -13.40
CA MET A 180 22.71 -1.90 -12.07
C MET A 180 22.65 -3.42 -12.18
N LYS A 181 23.71 -3.97 -12.81
CA LYS A 181 23.85 -5.43 -12.97
C LYS A 181 24.02 -6.11 -11.63
N PRO A 182 23.44 -7.30 -11.42
CA PRO A 182 23.59 -8.05 -10.20
C PRO A 182 25.04 -8.53 -10.04
N ASN A 183 25.53 -8.58 -8.79
CA ASN A 183 26.79 -9.22 -8.48
C ASN A 183 26.64 -10.74 -8.62
N GLN A 184 27.36 -11.37 -9.54
CA GLN A 184 27.24 -12.80 -9.89
C GLN A 184 27.50 -13.75 -8.71
N ASP A 185 28.28 -13.30 -7.71
CA ASP A 185 28.64 -14.10 -6.53
C ASP A 185 27.53 -14.32 -5.52
N ARG A 186 26.41 -13.60 -5.64
CA ARG A 186 25.24 -13.68 -4.72
C ARG A 186 24.07 -14.53 -5.24
N ARG A 187 24.26 -15.37 -6.23
CA ARG A 187 23.20 -16.29 -6.69
C ARG A 187 22.93 -17.34 -5.60
N THR A 188 21.97 -17.09 -4.75
CA THR A 188 21.41 -18.13 -3.89
C THR A 188 20.77 -19.19 -4.79
N ARG A 189 21.34 -20.40 -4.77
CA ARG A 189 20.91 -21.55 -5.60
C ARG A 189 19.58 -22.18 -5.14
N LEU A 190 18.91 -21.61 -4.11
CA LEU A 190 17.67 -22.16 -3.59
C LEU A 190 16.47 -21.82 -4.48
N PRO A 191 15.59 -22.76 -4.80
CA PRO A 191 14.32 -22.51 -5.46
C PRO A 191 13.50 -21.43 -4.74
N ILE A 192 12.75 -20.62 -5.49
CA ILE A 192 12.01 -19.47 -4.98
C ILE A 192 11.15 -19.83 -3.76
N PHE A 193 10.38 -20.90 -3.84
CA PHE A 193 9.49 -21.32 -2.76
C PHE A 193 10.21 -21.80 -1.50
N GLN A 194 11.39 -22.42 -1.63
CA GLN A 194 12.18 -22.87 -0.48
C GLN A 194 12.72 -21.71 0.37
N ARG A 195 12.84 -20.51 -0.22
CA ARG A 195 13.24 -19.29 0.53
C ARG A 195 12.19 -18.85 1.55
N TYR A 196 10.92 -19.17 1.31
CA TYR A 196 9.80 -18.83 2.20
C TYR A 196 9.55 -19.87 3.29
N LEU A 197 10.05 -21.09 3.14
CA LEU A 197 9.78 -22.21 4.07
C LEU A 197 10.11 -21.88 5.54
N PRO A 198 11.27 -21.27 5.88
CA PRO A 198 11.57 -20.90 7.27
C PRO A 198 10.55 -19.93 7.91
N LEU A 199 9.92 -19.08 7.09
CA LEU A 199 8.89 -18.14 7.55
C LEU A 199 7.54 -18.83 7.75
N LEU A 200 7.21 -19.80 6.90
CA LEU A 200 5.96 -20.57 6.98
C LEU A 200 5.97 -21.59 8.12
N THR A 201 7.14 -22.09 8.52
CA THR A 201 7.27 -23.05 9.64
C THR A 201 7.35 -22.36 11.00
N SER A 202 7.86 -21.13 11.07
CA SER A 202 7.98 -20.37 12.32
C SER A 202 6.62 -19.89 12.85
N ARG A 203 6.27 -20.28 14.08
CA ARG A 203 5.03 -19.81 14.75
C ARG A 203 5.00 -18.29 14.92
N ILE A 204 6.14 -17.68 15.26
CA ILE A 204 6.28 -16.23 15.42
C ILE A 204 6.02 -15.53 14.09
N ALA A 205 6.68 -16.00 13.01
CA ALA A 205 6.52 -15.42 11.70
C ALA A 205 5.06 -15.53 11.21
N ARG A 206 4.45 -16.71 11.27
CA ARG A 206 3.06 -16.91 10.85
C ARG A 206 2.08 -15.98 11.57
N ARG A 207 2.19 -15.85 12.90
CA ARG A 207 1.33 -14.95 13.67
C ARG A 207 1.57 -13.49 13.32
N SER A 208 2.83 -13.09 13.16
CA SER A 208 3.18 -11.71 12.80
C SER A 208 2.67 -11.34 11.40
N PHE A 209 2.80 -12.26 10.42
CA PHE A 209 2.27 -12.05 9.08
C PHE A 209 0.73 -12.08 9.05
N LEU A 210 0.07 -12.87 9.90
CA LEU A 210 -1.38 -12.85 10.02
C LEU A 210 -1.87 -11.53 10.66
N GLY A 211 -1.17 -11.02 11.67
CA GLY A 211 -1.42 -9.67 12.21
C GLY A 211 -1.25 -8.59 11.13
N HIS A 212 -0.21 -8.69 10.32
CA HIS A 212 0.02 -7.78 9.19
C HIS A 212 -1.08 -7.87 8.12
N PHE A 213 -1.56 -9.08 7.81
CA PHE A 213 -2.67 -9.32 6.91
C PHE A 213 -3.96 -8.64 7.42
N LEU A 214 -4.35 -8.89 8.68
CA LEU A 214 -5.55 -8.31 9.27
C LEU A 214 -5.48 -6.79 9.33
N PHE A 215 -4.35 -6.23 9.74
CA PHE A 215 -4.12 -4.78 9.75
C PHE A 215 -4.40 -4.15 8.37
N ASN A 216 -3.82 -4.70 7.31
CA ASN A 216 -4.03 -4.17 5.96
C ASN A 216 -5.44 -4.48 5.43
N CYS A 217 -6.01 -5.63 5.75
CA CYS A 217 -7.35 -6.02 5.33
C CYS A 217 -8.40 -5.04 5.86
N GLY A 218 -8.38 -4.75 7.17
CA GLY A 218 -9.30 -3.80 7.79
C GLY A 218 -9.12 -2.37 7.26
N PHE A 219 -7.86 -1.91 7.16
CA PHE A 219 -7.56 -0.58 6.65
C PHE A 219 -8.05 -0.42 5.20
N MET A 220 -7.71 -1.35 4.33
CA MET A 220 -8.04 -1.26 2.91
C MET A 220 -9.51 -1.51 2.61
N ALA A 221 -10.20 -2.33 3.42
CA ALA A 221 -11.65 -2.48 3.35
C ALA A 221 -12.36 -1.13 3.57
N ALA A 222 -12.01 -0.44 4.66
CA ALA A 222 -12.59 0.87 4.96
C ALA A 222 -12.16 1.93 3.93
N PHE A 223 -10.87 1.96 3.56
CA PHE A 223 -10.34 2.90 2.58
C PHE A 223 -11.03 2.78 1.22
N ALA A 224 -11.25 1.57 0.71
CA ALA A 224 -11.85 1.36 -0.61
C ALA A 224 -13.25 1.99 -0.71
N PHE A 225 -14.02 2.00 0.38
CA PHE A 225 -15.41 2.47 0.40
C PHE A 225 -15.59 3.87 1.04
N ILE A 226 -14.51 4.60 1.34
CA ILE A 226 -14.62 5.99 1.84
C ILE A 226 -15.37 6.86 0.82
N GLY A 227 -14.96 6.84 -0.46
CA GLY A 227 -15.58 7.64 -1.52
C GLY A 227 -17.09 7.39 -1.56
N LYS A 228 -17.49 6.11 -1.64
CA LYS A 228 -18.91 5.72 -1.64
C LYS A 228 -19.63 6.18 -0.36
N SER A 229 -19.01 6.01 0.81
CA SER A 229 -19.60 6.47 2.07
C SER A 229 -19.81 7.99 2.10
N MET A 230 -18.89 8.77 1.54
CA MET A 230 -19.02 10.23 1.46
C MET A 230 -20.13 10.65 0.51
N THR A 231 -20.24 10.00 -0.64
CA THR A 231 -21.33 10.26 -1.59
C THR A 231 -22.68 9.84 -1.02
N ASP A 232 -22.80 8.63 -0.46
CA ASP A 232 -24.08 8.11 0.02
C ASP A 232 -24.61 8.85 1.27
N ARG A 233 -23.71 9.31 2.19
CA ARG A 233 -24.10 9.93 3.45
C ARG A 233 -24.20 11.46 3.40
N PHE A 234 -23.31 12.08 2.63
CA PHE A 234 -23.15 13.54 2.63
C PHE A 234 -23.36 14.14 1.24
N ALA A 235 -23.74 13.33 0.24
CA ALA A 235 -23.97 13.73 -1.15
C ALA A 235 -22.76 14.49 -1.77
N LEU A 236 -21.52 14.09 -1.39
CA LEU A 236 -20.31 14.74 -1.90
C LEU A 236 -20.03 14.30 -3.34
N SER A 237 -19.62 15.28 -4.16
CA SER A 237 -19.08 15.04 -5.50
C SER A 237 -17.66 14.48 -5.44
N VAL A 238 -17.17 13.92 -6.55
CA VAL A 238 -15.84 13.25 -6.63
C VAL A 238 -14.70 14.19 -6.26
N ASP A 239 -14.76 15.46 -6.68
CA ASP A 239 -13.78 16.47 -6.29
C ASP A 239 -13.82 16.78 -4.80
N GLN A 240 -15.01 16.87 -4.20
CA GLN A 240 -15.18 17.08 -2.75
C GLN A 240 -14.64 15.88 -1.96
N VAL A 241 -14.89 14.64 -2.40
CA VAL A 241 -14.25 13.45 -1.84
C VAL A 241 -12.72 13.54 -1.95
N GLY A 242 -12.21 14.08 -3.05
CA GLY A 242 -10.78 14.37 -3.21
C GLY A 242 -10.22 15.27 -2.09
N TYR A 243 -10.94 16.33 -1.69
CA TYR A 243 -10.53 17.19 -0.56
C TYR A 243 -10.53 16.44 0.78
N VAL A 244 -11.52 15.58 1.04
CA VAL A 244 -11.51 14.71 2.22
C VAL A 244 -10.24 13.85 2.20
N MET A 245 -9.92 13.21 1.09
CA MET A 245 -8.71 12.38 0.94
C MET A 245 -7.41 13.16 1.14
N PHE A 246 -7.37 14.46 0.81
CA PHE A 246 -6.23 15.33 1.10
C PHE A 246 -5.93 15.40 2.60
N PHE A 247 -6.94 15.65 3.43
CA PHE A 247 -6.76 15.70 4.89
C PHE A 247 -6.33 14.37 5.47
N LEU A 248 -6.87 13.26 4.95
CA LEU A 248 -6.45 11.92 5.34
C LEU A 248 -4.97 11.67 4.98
N GLY A 249 -4.55 12.08 3.77
CA GLY A 249 -3.15 12.02 3.35
C GLY A 249 -2.22 12.84 4.24
N LEU A 250 -2.65 14.03 4.71
CA LEU A 250 -1.91 14.82 5.69
C LEU A 250 -1.76 14.07 7.02
N GLY A 251 -2.79 13.33 7.45
CA GLY A 251 -2.70 12.46 8.63
C GLY A 251 -1.58 11.42 8.47
N ASN A 252 -1.54 10.73 7.32
CA ASN A 252 -0.47 9.76 7.03
C ASN A 252 0.92 10.41 7.01
N LEU A 253 1.06 11.58 6.40
CA LEU A 253 2.30 12.37 6.42
C LEU A 253 2.73 12.72 7.85
N ALA A 254 1.81 13.26 8.67
CA ALA A 254 2.07 13.60 10.06
C ALA A 254 2.54 12.37 10.87
N GLY A 255 1.88 11.22 10.68
CA GLY A 255 2.28 9.95 11.28
C GLY A 255 3.67 9.49 10.84
N SER A 256 3.96 9.58 9.54
CA SER A 256 5.25 9.17 8.97
C SER A 256 6.42 10.01 9.49
N PHE A 257 6.24 11.33 9.64
CA PHE A 257 7.28 12.22 10.18
C PHE A 257 7.38 12.16 11.71
N GLY A 258 6.22 12.10 12.42
CA GLY A 258 6.18 12.06 13.88
C GLY A 258 6.44 10.68 14.49
N GLY A 259 6.34 9.62 13.68
CA GLY A 259 6.37 8.22 14.16
C GLY A 259 7.64 7.85 14.92
N ALA A 260 8.81 8.31 14.46
CA ALA A 260 10.07 8.04 15.13
C ALA A 260 10.11 8.64 16.55
N TYR A 261 9.61 9.86 16.73
CA TYR A 261 9.51 10.52 18.03
C TYR A 261 8.53 9.77 18.97
N ILE A 262 7.36 9.38 18.44
CA ILE A 262 6.35 8.65 19.21
C ILE A 262 6.91 7.29 19.68
N ILE A 263 7.60 6.55 18.78
CA ILE A 263 8.22 5.25 19.12
C ILE A 263 9.31 5.41 20.18
N GLN A 264 10.11 6.47 20.13
CA GLN A 264 11.12 6.75 21.16
C GLN A 264 10.49 7.09 22.50
N ARG A 265 9.37 7.81 22.53
CA ARG A 265 8.69 8.25 23.76
C ARG A 265 7.90 7.12 24.43
N PHE A 266 7.22 6.27 23.65
CA PHE A 266 6.27 5.28 24.17
C PHE A 266 6.72 3.82 24.00
N ASN A 267 7.87 3.56 23.43
CA ASN A 267 8.41 2.28 22.97
C ASN A 267 7.57 1.62 21.84
N ARG A 268 8.13 0.58 21.21
CA ARG A 268 7.51 -0.12 20.06
C ARG A 268 6.19 -0.81 20.42
N PHE A 269 6.14 -1.44 21.61
CA PHE A 269 4.94 -2.17 22.06
C PHE A 269 3.77 -1.22 22.28
N ASN A 270 3.96 -0.19 23.13
CA ASN A 270 2.90 0.75 23.47
C ASN A 270 2.45 1.57 22.26
N THR A 271 3.36 1.93 21.36
CA THR A 271 3.02 2.66 20.13
C THR A 271 2.11 1.82 19.22
N LEU A 272 2.45 0.55 19.00
CA LEU A 272 1.65 -0.30 18.12
C LEU A 272 0.32 -0.70 18.78
N ALA A 273 0.35 -1.11 20.06
CA ALA A 273 -0.84 -1.50 20.79
C ALA A 273 -1.81 -0.32 20.99
N GLY A 274 -1.31 0.84 21.43
CA GLY A 274 -2.10 2.06 21.56
C GLY A 274 -2.65 2.54 20.23
N GLY A 275 -1.83 2.51 19.17
CA GLY A 275 -2.27 2.85 17.82
C GLY A 275 -3.43 1.97 17.31
N PHE A 276 -3.35 0.65 17.53
CA PHE A 276 -4.43 -0.26 17.13
C PHE A 276 -5.70 -0.07 17.98
N LEU A 277 -5.57 0.19 19.27
CA LEU A 277 -6.74 0.50 20.12
C LEU A 277 -7.41 1.81 19.68
N VAL A 278 -6.63 2.85 19.43
CA VAL A 278 -7.15 4.14 18.90
C VAL A 278 -7.83 3.93 17.55
N ALA A 279 -7.20 3.22 16.62
CA ALA A 279 -7.79 2.95 15.31
C ALA A 279 -9.10 2.15 15.42
N THR A 280 -9.16 1.14 16.30
CA THR A 280 -10.38 0.37 16.57
C THR A 280 -11.49 1.29 17.10
N ALA A 281 -11.18 2.14 18.08
CA ALA A 281 -12.15 3.11 18.61
C ALA A 281 -12.62 4.11 17.53
N CYS A 282 -11.69 4.61 16.69
CA CYS A 282 -12.02 5.48 15.58
C CYS A 282 -12.96 4.80 14.58
N PHE A 283 -12.71 3.53 14.20
CA PHE A 283 -13.59 2.81 13.28
C PHE A 283 -14.98 2.58 13.88
N ILE A 284 -15.10 2.33 15.17
CA ILE A 284 -16.40 2.23 15.86
C ILE A 284 -17.12 3.58 15.86
N ALA A 285 -16.39 4.69 16.03
CA ALA A 285 -16.96 6.03 16.10
C ALA A 285 -17.37 6.60 14.72
N LEU A 286 -16.62 6.29 13.65
CA LEU A 286 -16.80 6.85 12.30
C LEU A 286 -18.24 6.83 11.76
N PRO A 287 -19.01 5.73 11.90
CA PRO A 287 -20.39 5.68 11.41
C PRO A 287 -21.33 6.70 12.08
N PHE A 288 -20.99 7.14 13.29
CA PHE A 288 -21.83 8.05 14.09
C PHE A 288 -21.45 9.52 13.93
N MET A 289 -20.45 9.86 13.10
CA MET A 289 -20.02 11.23 12.90
C MET A 289 -21.09 12.02 12.14
N PRO A 290 -21.54 13.17 12.69
CA PRO A 290 -22.69 13.91 12.14
C PRO A 290 -22.36 14.78 10.94
N SER A 291 -21.09 15.06 10.68
CA SER A 291 -20.63 15.93 9.60
C SER A 291 -19.36 15.43 8.94
N VAL A 292 -19.10 15.91 7.73
CA VAL A 292 -17.87 15.62 6.98
C VAL A 292 -16.63 15.99 7.79
N ALA A 293 -16.62 17.17 8.43
CA ALA A 293 -15.47 17.62 9.22
C ALA A 293 -15.21 16.72 10.45
N ALA A 294 -16.27 16.25 11.13
CA ALA A 294 -16.14 15.32 12.24
C ALA A 294 -15.63 13.96 11.78
N PHE A 295 -16.17 13.45 10.66
CA PHE A 295 -15.71 12.19 10.04
C PHE A 295 -14.23 12.30 9.65
N ASP A 296 -13.86 13.38 8.98
CA ASP A 296 -12.50 13.62 8.49
C ASP A 296 -11.51 13.75 9.66
N GLY A 297 -11.91 14.48 10.72
CA GLY A 297 -11.11 14.60 11.95
C GLY A 297 -10.82 13.25 12.61
N VAL A 298 -11.83 12.38 12.75
CA VAL A 298 -11.63 11.02 13.31
C VAL A 298 -10.78 10.17 12.39
N TYR A 299 -11.05 10.23 11.09
CA TYR A 299 -10.32 9.38 10.13
C TYR A 299 -8.87 9.86 9.90
N PHE A 300 -8.59 11.15 10.10
CA PHE A 300 -7.22 11.68 10.14
C PHE A 300 -6.34 10.92 11.13
N PHE A 301 -6.85 10.59 12.33
CA PHE A 301 -6.11 9.80 13.32
C PHE A 301 -5.88 8.35 12.88
N VAL A 302 -6.81 7.75 12.13
CA VAL A 302 -6.60 6.42 11.53
C VAL A 302 -5.43 6.46 10.54
N PHE A 303 -5.39 7.48 9.67
CA PHE A 303 -4.30 7.65 8.70
C PHE A 303 -2.97 8.02 9.35
N MET A 304 -2.99 8.84 10.40
CA MET A 304 -1.81 9.15 11.19
C MET A 304 -1.25 7.86 11.84
N ASN A 305 -2.11 7.02 12.40
CA ASN A 305 -1.71 5.72 12.92
C ASN A 305 -1.13 4.82 11.82
N MET A 306 -1.69 4.84 10.60
CA MET A 306 -1.15 4.09 9.46
C MET A 306 0.27 4.51 9.12
N GLY A 307 0.54 5.83 9.10
CA GLY A 307 1.88 6.39 8.87
C GLY A 307 2.92 5.97 9.91
N ILE A 308 2.49 5.71 11.16
CA ILE A 308 3.35 5.22 12.24
C ILE A 308 3.49 3.69 12.19
N ALA A 309 2.36 2.99 12.10
CA ALA A 309 2.29 1.54 12.28
C ALA A 309 2.92 0.78 11.12
N PHE A 310 2.70 1.21 9.87
CA PHE A 310 3.20 0.49 8.70
C PHE A 310 4.74 0.34 8.68
N PRO A 311 5.55 1.42 8.83
CA PRO A 311 7.00 1.28 8.91
C PRO A 311 7.47 0.49 10.13
N LEU A 312 6.78 0.64 11.26
CA LEU A 312 7.09 -0.11 12.48
C LEU A 312 6.87 -1.61 12.29
N ILE A 313 5.73 -2.01 11.72
CA ILE A 313 5.41 -3.42 11.42
C ILE A 313 6.42 -4.00 10.44
N MET A 314 6.72 -3.30 9.33
CA MET A 314 7.70 -3.76 8.34
C MET A 314 9.10 -3.90 8.95
N GLY A 315 9.48 -2.99 9.84
CA GLY A 315 10.72 -3.07 10.62
C GLY A 315 10.76 -4.31 11.53
N LEU A 316 9.66 -4.59 12.25
CA LEU A 316 9.53 -5.78 13.09
C LEU A 316 9.59 -7.07 12.26
N LEU A 317 8.85 -7.15 11.16
CA LEU A 317 8.85 -8.32 10.27
C LEU A 317 10.26 -8.60 9.73
N THR A 318 10.96 -7.57 9.22
CA THR A 318 12.31 -7.72 8.66
C THR A 318 13.37 -8.06 9.71
N SER A 319 13.09 -7.84 10.99
CA SER A 319 13.95 -8.26 12.10
C SER A 319 13.83 -9.74 12.47
N LEU A 320 12.79 -10.44 11.99
CA LEU A 320 12.59 -11.88 12.24
C LEU A 320 13.79 -12.73 11.78
N ASN A 321 14.36 -12.40 10.62
CA ASN A 321 15.57 -13.04 10.12
C ASN A 321 16.39 -12.07 9.28
N PRO A 322 17.51 -11.50 9.83
CA PRO A 322 18.33 -10.56 9.13
C PRO A 322 18.98 -11.07 7.83
N SER A 323 19.18 -12.38 7.69
CA SER A 323 19.84 -12.97 6.50
C SER A 323 18.91 -13.04 5.26
N ILE A 324 17.58 -13.01 5.46
CA ILE A 324 16.59 -13.11 4.38
C ILE A 324 15.62 -11.91 4.33
N ARG A 325 16.09 -10.72 4.70
CA ARG A 325 15.26 -9.49 4.75
C ARG A 325 14.51 -9.21 3.44
N GLY A 326 15.15 -9.46 2.29
CA GLY A 326 14.52 -9.29 0.99
C GLY A 326 13.32 -10.20 0.79
N THR A 327 13.46 -11.49 1.14
CA THR A 327 12.36 -12.48 1.10
C THR A 327 11.22 -12.09 2.03
N ILE A 328 11.54 -11.61 3.25
CA ILE A 328 10.54 -11.13 4.22
C ILE A 328 9.80 -9.91 3.69
N SER A 329 10.49 -8.96 3.07
CA SER A 329 9.86 -7.78 2.48
C SER A 329 8.96 -8.14 1.31
N SER A 330 9.38 -9.06 0.43
CA SER A 330 8.55 -9.56 -0.67
C SER A 330 7.29 -10.25 -0.17
N LEU A 331 7.41 -11.11 0.85
CA LEU A 331 6.26 -11.78 1.49
C LEU A 331 5.34 -10.75 2.17
N GLY A 332 5.91 -9.78 2.90
CA GLY A 332 5.16 -8.70 3.54
C GLY A 332 4.33 -7.89 2.54
N ASN A 333 4.93 -7.49 1.42
CA ASN A 333 4.22 -6.77 0.36
C ASN A 333 3.14 -7.65 -0.30
N SER A 334 3.44 -8.92 -0.60
CA SER A 334 2.45 -9.84 -1.17
C SER A 334 1.26 -10.02 -0.23
N ILE A 335 1.49 -10.20 1.07
CA ILE A 335 0.45 -10.32 2.09
C ILE A 335 -0.37 -9.02 2.21
N MET A 336 0.28 -7.85 2.17
CA MET A 336 -0.41 -6.55 2.18
C MET A 336 -1.37 -6.43 1.00
N TYR A 337 -0.93 -6.75 -0.21
CA TYR A 337 -1.77 -6.65 -1.40
C TYR A 337 -2.83 -7.77 -1.48
N ALA A 338 -2.54 -8.98 -0.98
CA ALA A 338 -3.55 -10.03 -0.81
C ALA A 338 -4.64 -9.60 0.20
N ALA A 339 -4.24 -8.95 1.30
CA ALA A 339 -5.16 -8.36 2.26
C ALA A 339 -5.99 -7.22 1.64
N THR A 340 -5.40 -6.40 0.79
CA THR A 340 -6.09 -5.35 0.02
C THR A 340 -7.15 -5.97 -0.90
N THR A 341 -6.80 -7.02 -1.63
CA THR A 341 -7.73 -7.74 -2.53
C THR A 341 -8.93 -8.27 -1.75
N LEU A 342 -8.67 -9.03 -0.70
CA LEU A 342 -9.71 -9.64 0.11
C LEU A 342 -10.55 -8.58 0.86
N GLY A 343 -9.87 -7.58 1.44
CA GLY A 343 -10.52 -6.50 2.19
C GLY A 343 -11.45 -5.66 1.32
N SER A 344 -11.01 -5.24 0.13
CA SER A 344 -11.83 -4.44 -0.78
C SER A 344 -13.02 -5.23 -1.34
N TRP A 345 -12.85 -6.52 -1.64
CA TRP A 345 -13.95 -7.39 -2.05
C TRP A 345 -14.97 -7.60 -0.93
N LEU A 346 -14.51 -8.01 0.27
CA LEU A 346 -15.40 -8.19 1.43
C LEU A 346 -16.11 -6.89 1.80
N ALA A 347 -15.45 -5.74 1.68
CA ALA A 347 -16.07 -4.45 1.95
C ALA A 347 -17.24 -4.17 1.01
N GLY A 348 -17.18 -4.56 -0.26
CA GLY A 348 -18.31 -4.45 -1.20
C GLY A 348 -19.50 -5.28 -0.76
N LEU A 349 -19.27 -6.56 -0.42
CA LEU A 349 -20.29 -7.45 0.09
C LEU A 349 -20.92 -6.94 1.40
N ILE A 350 -20.07 -6.48 2.34
CA ILE A 350 -20.52 -5.96 3.62
C ILE A 350 -21.28 -4.65 3.44
N TYR A 351 -20.79 -3.75 2.60
CA TYR A 351 -21.42 -2.46 2.34
C TYR A 351 -22.83 -2.63 1.80
N ALA A 352 -23.01 -3.56 0.87
CA ALA A 352 -24.31 -3.83 0.23
C ALA A 352 -25.32 -4.51 1.17
N ASN A 353 -24.85 -5.41 2.05
CA ASN A 353 -25.75 -6.30 2.82
C ASN A 353 -25.85 -5.96 4.31
N PHE A 354 -24.93 -5.13 4.87
CA PHE A 354 -24.84 -4.85 6.30
C PHE A 354 -24.76 -3.35 6.62
N ASN A 355 -25.83 -2.62 6.33
CA ASN A 355 -26.00 -1.22 6.76
C ASN A 355 -24.90 -0.26 6.24
N GLY A 356 -24.46 -0.45 4.99
CA GLY A 356 -23.50 0.43 4.34
C GLY A 356 -22.15 0.49 5.05
N PHE A 357 -21.65 1.72 5.25
CA PHE A 357 -20.33 1.94 5.86
C PHE A 357 -20.24 1.47 7.33
N VAL A 358 -21.35 1.36 8.06
CA VAL A 358 -21.37 0.83 9.44
C VAL A 358 -20.78 -0.58 9.49
N GLY A 359 -21.27 -1.47 8.61
CA GLY A 359 -20.74 -2.84 8.52
C GLY A 359 -19.26 -2.89 8.19
N VAL A 360 -18.80 -2.06 7.25
CA VAL A 360 -17.38 -1.97 6.86
C VAL A 360 -16.51 -1.46 8.00
N ALA A 361 -16.99 -0.46 8.75
CA ALA A 361 -16.28 0.09 9.89
C ALA A 361 -16.16 -0.93 11.04
N VAL A 362 -17.22 -1.68 11.33
CA VAL A 362 -17.18 -2.79 12.31
C VAL A 362 -16.20 -3.88 11.87
N PHE A 363 -16.24 -4.27 10.59
CA PHE A 363 -15.28 -5.22 10.04
C PHE A 363 -13.83 -4.73 10.18
N ALA A 364 -13.57 -3.47 9.87
CA ALA A 364 -12.24 -2.87 10.06
C ALA A 364 -11.81 -2.88 11.53
N ALA A 365 -12.71 -2.51 12.45
CA ALA A 365 -12.45 -2.54 13.89
C ALA A 365 -12.08 -3.96 14.38
N LEU A 366 -12.82 -4.98 13.94
CA LEU A 366 -12.52 -6.38 14.25
C LEU A 366 -11.16 -6.82 13.68
N CYS A 367 -10.83 -6.40 12.46
CA CYS A 367 -9.52 -6.66 11.85
C CYS A 367 -8.37 -6.01 12.65
N PHE A 368 -8.52 -4.77 13.13
CA PHE A 368 -7.51 -4.11 13.96
C PHE A 368 -7.36 -4.75 15.33
N ALA A 369 -8.47 -5.14 15.96
CA ALA A 369 -8.44 -5.89 17.24
C ALA A 369 -7.75 -7.26 17.04
N GLY A 370 -8.06 -7.97 15.97
CA GLY A 370 -7.42 -9.23 15.60
C GLY A 370 -5.93 -9.06 15.32
N ALA A 371 -5.55 -7.98 14.60
CA ALA A 371 -4.14 -7.66 14.35
C ALA A 371 -3.38 -7.44 15.65
N LEU A 372 -3.94 -6.67 16.59
CA LEU A 372 -3.38 -6.48 17.93
C LEU A 372 -3.16 -7.82 18.65
N PHE A 373 -4.20 -8.66 18.69
CA PHE A 373 -4.12 -9.98 19.31
C PHE A 373 -2.97 -10.83 18.71
N TYR A 374 -2.85 -10.88 17.37
CA TYR A 374 -1.80 -11.66 16.74
C TYR A 374 -0.40 -11.07 16.93
N PHE A 375 -0.21 -9.75 16.93
CA PHE A 375 1.09 -9.14 17.22
C PHE A 375 1.51 -9.36 18.68
N VAL A 376 0.61 -9.22 19.64
CA VAL A 376 0.89 -9.49 21.06
C VAL A 376 1.19 -10.98 21.26
N SER A 377 0.35 -11.88 20.74
CA SER A 377 0.51 -13.33 20.93
C SER A 377 1.67 -13.95 20.14
N SER A 378 2.25 -13.21 19.17
CA SER A 378 3.43 -13.66 18.44
C SER A 378 4.72 -13.54 19.26
N GLY A 379 4.77 -12.63 20.25
CA GLY A 379 5.98 -12.31 21.00
C GLY A 379 6.99 -11.43 20.24
N ILE A 380 6.68 -10.97 19.02
CA ILE A 380 7.58 -10.13 18.22
C ILE A 380 7.83 -8.75 18.86
N LEU A 381 6.87 -8.27 19.63
CA LEU A 381 6.92 -6.97 20.30
C LEU A 381 7.76 -6.98 21.58
N THR A 382 7.96 -8.13 22.21
CA THR A 382 8.61 -8.29 23.53
C THR A 382 10.11 -8.62 23.42
N GLY A 383 10.69 -8.65 22.23
CA GLY A 383 12.12 -8.94 22.01
C GLY A 383 12.50 -10.39 22.29
N GLN A 384 11.55 -11.30 22.55
CA GLN A 384 11.83 -12.74 22.76
C GLN A 384 12.53 -13.36 21.54
N THR A 385 12.41 -12.74 20.38
CA THR A 385 13.09 -13.15 19.14
C THR A 385 14.61 -12.92 19.21
N GLU A 386 15.05 -11.79 19.80
CA GLU A 386 16.49 -11.49 19.97
C GLU A 386 17.16 -12.41 21.01
N ALA A 387 16.45 -12.71 22.10
CA ALA A 387 16.93 -13.62 23.13
C ALA A 387 17.07 -15.07 22.60
N ARG A 388 16.14 -15.52 21.76
CA ARG A 388 16.14 -16.86 21.18
C ARG A 388 17.17 -17.04 20.07
N ASN A 389 17.46 -15.98 19.29
CA ASN A 389 18.52 -16.00 18.28
C ASN A 389 19.92 -15.91 18.92
N LYS A 390 20.06 -15.25 20.07
CA LYS A 390 21.32 -15.25 20.86
C LYS A 390 21.62 -16.58 21.55
N LEU A 391 20.60 -17.42 21.77
CA LEU A 391 20.78 -18.75 22.36
C LEU A 391 20.99 -19.85 21.30
N ALA A 392 20.78 -19.53 20.03
CA ALA A 392 20.93 -20.46 18.90
C ALA A 392 22.18 -20.18 18.02
N SER A 393 22.91 -19.11 18.34
CA SER A 393 24.23 -18.77 17.79
C SER A 393 25.34 -19.15 18.78
#